data_9620705c8a0f5749767c4bcda1a24aad
#
_entry.id   9620705c8a0f5749767c4bcda1a24aad
#
_cell.length_a   1.000
_cell.length_b   1.000
_cell.length_c   1.000
_cell.angle_alpha   90.00
_cell.angle_beta   90.00
_cell.angle_gamma   90.00
#
_symmetry.space_group_name_H-M   'P 1'
#
loop_
_entity.id
_entity.type
_entity.pdbx_description
1 polymer ?
#
loop_
_entity_poly.entity_id
_entity_poly.type
_entity_poly.pdbx_seq_one_letter_code
_entity_poly.pdbx_strand_id
1 'polypeptide(L)'
;MYLVDYHLHSNNSFDSNATIESVCEAAIENKINEICFTEHFSVKEGIKSYGFLNLKKYSEEIRECREKYKDKLSIKVGIEVCEPHENEEELREAIEYIPFDFILGSVHNFDYNVGLNTYMSKNRKEESYSRYFKEVNKVCTSPYIDVVAHLDLMKRYAFNTHGNYDFNEYVDMIKEVLTNIIKSGKGIEVNTSTLRSVVNETMPSVDILKLYHELGGTIITVGSDAHKSEDVGAGIRESIEVLKNIGFKNIYRFENRKPIAIEI
;
A
#
# COMPACT_ATOMS: atom_id res chain seq x y z
N MET A 1 13.81 -16.41 8.53
CA MET A 1 12.94 -15.22 8.65
C MET A 1 11.66 -15.50 7.87
N TYR A 2 10.51 -15.23 8.44
CA TYR A 2 9.22 -15.34 7.75
C TYR A 2 8.99 -14.08 6.91
N LEU A 3 9.02 -14.22 5.59
CA LEU A 3 8.92 -13.11 4.64
C LEU A 3 7.51 -12.96 4.12
N VAL A 4 7.05 -11.74 4.03
CA VAL A 4 5.71 -11.40 3.54
C VAL A 4 5.78 -10.29 2.50
N ASP A 5 4.84 -10.31 1.54
CA ASP A 5 4.62 -9.24 0.58
C ASP A 5 3.14 -8.85 0.60
N TYR A 6 2.84 -7.67 1.13
CA TYR A 6 1.48 -7.23 1.43
C TYR A 6 0.95 -6.14 0.49
N HIS A 7 1.57 -6.04 -0.71
CA HIS A 7 1.09 -5.15 -1.77
C HIS A 7 1.43 -5.72 -3.14
N LEU A 8 0.45 -6.36 -3.77
CA LEU A 8 0.59 -7.07 -5.02
C LEU A 8 -0.65 -6.90 -5.90
N HIS A 9 -0.42 -6.73 -7.19
CA HIS A 9 -1.47 -6.61 -8.19
C HIS A 9 -1.40 -7.75 -9.21
N SER A 10 -2.57 -8.24 -9.60
CA SER A 10 -2.74 -9.19 -10.69
C SER A 10 -3.53 -8.57 -11.84
N ASN A 11 -3.87 -9.37 -12.84
CA ASN A 11 -4.76 -8.96 -13.93
C ASN A 11 -6.21 -8.71 -13.50
N ASN A 12 -6.48 -8.68 -12.19
CA ASN A 12 -7.69 -8.14 -11.57
C ASN A 12 -7.57 -6.62 -11.30
N SER A 13 -6.37 -6.04 -11.43
CA SER A 13 -6.11 -4.60 -11.48
C SER A 13 -5.94 -4.14 -12.93
N PHE A 14 -6.39 -2.90 -13.23
CA PHE A 14 -6.43 -2.36 -14.60
C PHE A 14 -5.06 -2.15 -15.25
N ASP A 15 -4.00 -2.17 -14.48
CA ASP A 15 -2.61 -1.82 -14.86
C ASP A 15 -1.61 -2.97 -14.65
N SER A 16 -2.11 -4.18 -14.34
CA SER A 16 -1.30 -5.39 -14.28
C SER A 16 -1.78 -6.45 -15.26
N ASN A 17 -0.84 -7.20 -15.84
CA ASN A 17 -1.12 -8.36 -16.69
C ASN A 17 -0.69 -9.69 -16.05
N ALA A 18 -0.11 -9.66 -14.84
CA ALA A 18 0.30 -10.85 -14.12
C ALA A 18 -0.93 -11.62 -13.64
N THR A 19 -0.98 -12.92 -13.87
CA THR A 19 -2.06 -13.75 -13.32
C THR A 19 -1.79 -14.00 -11.82
N ILE A 20 -2.86 -14.24 -11.02
CA ILE A 20 -2.69 -14.64 -9.62
C ILE A 20 -1.75 -15.84 -9.51
N GLU A 21 -1.87 -16.82 -10.42
CA GLU A 21 -1.00 -17.99 -10.45
C GLU A 21 0.47 -17.63 -10.68
N SER A 22 0.77 -16.77 -11.65
CA SER A 22 2.17 -16.37 -11.93
C SER A 22 2.81 -15.57 -10.79
N VAL A 23 2.01 -14.78 -10.06
CA VAL A 23 2.46 -14.07 -8.85
C VAL A 23 2.75 -15.07 -7.73
N CYS A 24 1.89 -16.08 -7.53
CA CYS A 24 2.12 -17.13 -6.53
C CYS A 24 3.41 -17.92 -6.83
N GLU A 25 3.65 -18.29 -8.08
CA GLU A 25 4.85 -19.00 -8.49
C GLU A 25 6.11 -18.17 -8.24
N ALA A 26 6.10 -16.89 -8.62
CA ALA A 26 7.18 -15.96 -8.34
C ALA A 26 7.44 -15.79 -6.83
N ALA A 27 6.39 -15.70 -6.01
CA ALA A 27 6.52 -15.62 -4.56
C ALA A 27 7.22 -16.86 -3.98
N ILE A 28 6.86 -18.06 -4.47
CA ILE A 28 7.49 -19.33 -4.06
C ILE A 28 8.98 -19.36 -4.46
N GLU A 29 9.29 -18.96 -5.70
CA GLU A 29 10.68 -18.89 -6.20
C GLU A 29 11.52 -17.90 -5.39
N ASN A 30 10.95 -16.75 -5.01
CA ASN A 30 11.59 -15.71 -4.20
C ASN A 30 11.59 -16.03 -2.68
N LYS A 31 11.09 -17.21 -2.29
CA LYS A 31 11.01 -17.67 -0.90
C LYS A 31 10.24 -16.72 0.02
N ILE A 32 9.17 -16.14 -0.51
CA ILE A 32 8.16 -15.42 0.27
C ILE A 32 7.22 -16.46 0.89
N ASN A 33 6.93 -16.32 2.17
CA ASN A 33 6.12 -17.29 2.92
C ASN A 33 4.62 -16.96 2.85
N GLU A 34 4.30 -15.67 2.78
CA GLU A 34 2.92 -15.21 2.71
C GLU A 34 2.81 -13.99 1.80
N ILE A 35 1.77 -13.96 0.98
CA ILE A 35 1.44 -12.83 0.12
C ILE A 35 0.01 -12.37 0.37
N CYS A 36 -0.23 -11.08 0.16
CA CYS A 36 -1.57 -10.51 0.12
C CYS A 36 -1.77 -9.79 -1.21
N PHE A 37 -2.73 -10.25 -2.01
CA PHE A 37 -3.18 -9.49 -3.17
C PHE A 37 -3.96 -8.26 -2.69
N THR A 38 -3.68 -7.11 -3.27
CA THR A 38 -4.29 -5.82 -2.93
C THR A 38 -4.69 -5.09 -4.19
N GLU A 39 -5.63 -5.69 -4.94
CA GLU A 39 -6.09 -5.16 -6.22
C GLU A 39 -6.67 -3.75 -6.07
N HIS A 40 -6.46 -2.92 -7.09
CA HIS A 40 -7.01 -1.57 -7.11
C HIS A 40 -8.53 -1.58 -7.05
N PHE A 41 -9.07 -0.85 -6.08
CA PHE A 41 -10.50 -0.63 -5.90
C PHE A 41 -10.78 0.87 -5.71
N SER A 42 -11.56 1.45 -6.61
CA SER A 42 -11.98 2.84 -6.49
C SER A 42 -13.44 2.93 -6.08
N VAL A 43 -13.71 3.82 -5.14
CA VAL A 43 -15.05 4.11 -4.63
C VAL A 43 -15.78 5.20 -5.42
N LYS A 44 -15.18 5.73 -6.48
CA LYS A 44 -15.66 6.88 -7.23
C LYS A 44 -15.67 6.65 -8.73
N GLU A 45 -16.80 6.95 -9.36
CA GLU A 45 -16.96 6.89 -10.82
C GLU A 45 -15.98 7.81 -11.56
N GLY A 46 -15.61 7.39 -12.76
CA GLY A 46 -14.71 8.13 -13.65
C GLY A 46 -13.22 7.89 -13.44
N ILE A 47 -12.83 7.12 -12.42
CA ILE A 47 -11.47 6.61 -12.23
C ILE A 47 -11.34 5.26 -12.96
N LYS A 48 -10.18 4.97 -13.56
CA LYS A 48 -9.97 3.73 -14.35
C LYS A 48 -10.18 2.45 -13.57
N SER A 49 -9.90 2.45 -12.29
CA SER A 49 -10.09 1.31 -11.40
C SER A 49 -11.53 1.13 -10.90
N TYR A 50 -12.42 2.14 -11.10
CA TYR A 50 -13.82 2.02 -10.70
C TYR A 50 -14.56 0.96 -11.51
N GLY A 51 -15.15 -0.01 -10.81
CA GLY A 51 -15.86 -1.12 -11.44
C GLY A 51 -15.00 -2.10 -12.25
N PHE A 52 -13.67 -1.96 -12.21
CA PHE A 52 -12.77 -2.87 -12.92
C PHE A 52 -12.64 -4.20 -12.19
N LEU A 53 -12.44 -4.17 -10.87
CA LEU A 53 -12.29 -5.36 -10.04
C LEU A 53 -13.62 -6.14 -9.98
N ASN A 54 -13.62 -7.33 -10.56
CA ASN A 54 -14.71 -8.28 -10.41
C ASN A 54 -14.52 -9.10 -9.13
N LEU A 55 -15.18 -8.71 -8.06
CA LEU A 55 -15.04 -9.31 -6.73
C LEU A 55 -15.30 -10.83 -6.72
N LYS A 56 -16.30 -11.31 -7.49
CA LYS A 56 -16.62 -12.74 -7.57
C LYS A 56 -15.47 -13.52 -8.22
N LYS A 57 -15.02 -13.09 -9.41
CA LYS A 57 -13.89 -13.71 -10.13
C LYS A 57 -12.64 -13.72 -9.25
N TYR A 58 -12.30 -12.57 -8.66
CA TYR A 58 -11.14 -12.40 -7.79
C TYR A 58 -11.15 -13.39 -6.61
N SER A 59 -12.29 -13.49 -5.90
CA SER A 59 -12.42 -14.42 -4.76
C SER A 59 -12.30 -15.88 -5.17
N GLU A 60 -12.82 -16.23 -6.35
CA GLU A 60 -12.73 -17.59 -6.90
C GLU A 60 -11.28 -17.94 -7.26
N GLU A 61 -10.57 -17.08 -7.96
CA GLU A 61 -9.16 -17.27 -8.32
C GLU A 61 -8.24 -17.37 -7.09
N ILE A 62 -8.45 -16.53 -6.08
CA ILE A 62 -7.71 -16.63 -4.79
C ILE A 62 -7.97 -17.99 -4.12
N ARG A 63 -9.23 -18.43 -4.08
CA ARG A 63 -9.58 -19.72 -3.47
C ARG A 63 -8.90 -20.89 -4.19
N GLU A 64 -8.87 -20.88 -5.51
CA GLU A 64 -8.23 -21.91 -6.32
C GLU A 64 -6.71 -21.94 -6.08
N CYS A 65 -6.05 -20.77 -6.06
CA CYS A 65 -4.63 -20.68 -5.76
C CYS A 65 -4.30 -21.06 -4.31
N ARG A 66 -5.14 -20.71 -3.34
CA ARG A 66 -5.00 -21.19 -1.95
C ARG A 66 -4.97 -22.71 -1.86
N GLU A 67 -5.86 -23.40 -2.55
CA GLU A 67 -5.88 -24.86 -2.56
C GLU A 67 -4.67 -25.45 -3.30
N LYS A 68 -4.29 -24.86 -4.45
CA LYS A 68 -3.16 -25.31 -5.25
C LYS A 68 -1.83 -25.20 -4.52
N TYR A 69 -1.63 -24.12 -3.77
CA TYR A 69 -0.33 -23.78 -3.15
C TYR A 69 -0.32 -23.92 -1.62
N LYS A 70 -1.34 -24.52 -0.99
CA LYS A 70 -1.55 -24.59 0.48
C LYS A 70 -0.33 -25.03 1.30
N ASP A 71 0.51 -25.92 0.74
CA ASP A 71 1.68 -26.46 1.42
C ASP A 71 2.97 -25.63 1.16
N LYS A 72 2.89 -24.58 0.33
CA LYS A 72 4.06 -23.82 -0.13
C LYS A 72 3.95 -22.33 0.15
N LEU A 73 2.75 -21.77 0.13
CA LEU A 73 2.51 -20.32 0.18
C LEU A 73 1.21 -20.01 0.91
N SER A 74 1.26 -19.13 1.89
CA SER A 74 0.07 -18.53 2.48
C SER A 74 -0.41 -17.38 1.58
N ILE A 75 -1.69 -17.41 1.17
CA ILE A 75 -2.26 -16.40 0.28
C ILE A 75 -3.39 -15.68 1.01
N LYS A 76 -3.29 -14.36 1.13
CA LYS A 76 -4.30 -13.49 1.73
C LYS A 76 -5.06 -12.72 0.65
N VAL A 77 -6.31 -12.37 0.95
CA VAL A 77 -7.15 -11.56 0.08
C VAL A 77 -7.29 -10.17 0.65
N GLY A 78 -6.90 -9.17 -0.12
CA GLY A 78 -6.98 -7.77 0.25
C GLY A 78 -7.44 -6.92 -0.92
N ILE A 79 -7.49 -5.62 -0.69
CA ILE A 79 -7.69 -4.58 -1.71
C ILE A 79 -6.86 -3.35 -1.37
N GLU A 80 -6.48 -2.60 -2.40
CA GLU A 80 -5.97 -1.24 -2.27
C GLU A 80 -7.07 -0.25 -2.69
N VAL A 81 -7.61 0.45 -1.70
CA VAL A 81 -8.73 1.37 -1.91
C VAL A 81 -8.21 2.78 -2.18
N CYS A 82 -8.52 3.28 -3.37
CA CYS A 82 -8.23 4.67 -3.74
C CYS A 82 -9.24 5.62 -3.09
N GLU A 83 -8.74 6.60 -2.34
CA GLU A 83 -9.53 7.66 -1.70
C GLU A 83 -10.76 7.13 -0.90
N PRO A 84 -10.59 6.20 0.07
CA PRO A 84 -11.70 5.52 0.76
C PRO A 84 -12.69 6.47 1.44
N HIS A 85 -12.27 7.67 1.81
CA HIS A 85 -13.09 8.68 2.46
C HIS A 85 -14.10 9.39 1.53
N GLU A 86 -13.97 9.20 0.20
CA GLU A 86 -14.85 9.86 -0.77
C GLU A 86 -16.22 9.16 -0.92
N ASN A 87 -16.28 7.82 -0.69
CA ASN A 87 -17.52 7.06 -0.70
C ASN A 87 -17.39 5.80 0.15
N GLU A 88 -17.63 5.95 1.45
CA GLU A 88 -17.55 4.84 2.41
C GLU A 88 -18.62 3.76 2.21
N GLU A 89 -19.77 4.11 1.61
CA GLU A 89 -20.85 3.17 1.33
C GLU A 89 -20.43 2.14 0.28
N GLU A 90 -19.85 2.57 -0.83
CA GLU A 90 -19.31 1.70 -1.88
C GLU A 90 -18.26 0.71 -1.33
N LEU A 91 -17.38 1.22 -0.46
CA LEU A 91 -16.37 0.38 0.20
C LEU A 91 -17.02 -0.63 1.16
N ARG A 92 -18.02 -0.22 1.92
CA ARG A 92 -18.76 -1.09 2.83
C ARG A 92 -19.41 -2.25 2.09
N GLU A 93 -20.06 -1.99 0.95
CA GLU A 93 -20.67 -3.01 0.12
C GLU A 93 -19.65 -4.05 -0.39
N ALA A 94 -18.47 -3.60 -0.82
CA ALA A 94 -17.40 -4.50 -1.23
C ALA A 94 -16.88 -5.38 -0.08
N ILE A 95 -16.74 -4.81 1.12
CA ILE A 95 -16.29 -5.54 2.32
C ILE A 95 -17.33 -6.57 2.76
N GLU A 96 -18.62 -6.28 2.63
CA GLU A 96 -19.71 -7.24 2.94
C GLU A 96 -19.74 -8.39 1.93
N TYR A 97 -19.30 -8.16 0.69
CA TYR A 97 -19.28 -9.20 -0.35
C TYR A 97 -18.11 -10.18 -0.20
N ILE A 98 -16.90 -9.70 0.16
CA ILE A 98 -15.72 -10.53 0.40
C ILE A 98 -15.18 -10.28 1.81
N PRO A 99 -14.94 -11.32 2.62
CA PRO A 99 -14.26 -11.19 3.90
C PRO A 99 -12.75 -10.97 3.65
N PHE A 100 -12.34 -9.72 3.41
CA PHE A 100 -10.95 -9.38 3.22
C PHE A 100 -10.10 -9.65 4.45
N ASP A 101 -8.88 -10.13 4.25
CA ASP A 101 -7.87 -10.25 5.29
C ASP A 101 -7.22 -8.91 5.61
N PHE A 102 -7.12 -8.02 4.59
CA PHE A 102 -6.35 -6.78 4.66
C PHE A 102 -6.88 -5.71 3.71
N ILE A 103 -6.89 -4.45 4.13
CA ILE A 103 -7.28 -3.30 3.28
C ILE A 103 -6.27 -2.17 3.43
N LEU A 104 -5.63 -1.84 2.30
CA LEU A 104 -4.81 -0.65 2.14
C LEU A 104 -5.70 0.55 1.77
N GLY A 105 -5.39 1.73 2.33
CA GLY A 105 -5.97 2.99 1.90
C GLY A 105 -4.92 3.86 1.23
N SER A 106 -5.20 4.35 0.04
CA SER A 106 -4.26 5.10 -0.79
C SER A 106 -4.82 6.42 -1.32
N VAL A 107 -3.92 7.27 -1.83
CA VAL A 107 -4.25 8.49 -2.56
C VAL A 107 -3.58 8.44 -3.93
N HIS A 108 -4.38 8.30 -4.98
CA HIS A 108 -3.92 8.31 -6.39
C HIS A 108 -4.48 9.49 -7.18
N ASN A 109 -5.56 10.08 -6.70
CA ASN A 109 -6.25 11.16 -7.38
C ASN A 109 -6.63 12.28 -6.40
N PHE A 110 -6.84 13.47 -6.97
CA PHE A 110 -7.44 14.60 -6.28
C PHE A 110 -8.85 14.87 -6.84
N ASP A 111 -9.46 15.97 -6.42
CA ASP A 111 -10.79 16.37 -6.84
C ASP A 111 -11.05 16.11 -8.33
N TYR A 112 -12.27 15.70 -8.65
CA TYR A 112 -12.72 15.45 -10.02
C TYR A 112 -11.83 14.48 -10.82
N ASN A 113 -11.25 13.50 -10.12
CA ASN A 113 -10.44 12.45 -10.75
C ASN A 113 -9.17 12.97 -11.44
N VAL A 114 -8.56 14.01 -10.89
CA VAL A 114 -7.27 14.50 -11.37
C VAL A 114 -6.16 13.63 -10.76
N GLY A 115 -5.57 12.75 -11.58
CA GLY A 115 -4.46 11.90 -11.16
C GLY A 115 -3.25 12.72 -10.66
N LEU A 116 -2.52 12.19 -9.68
CA LEU A 116 -1.37 12.84 -9.05
C LEU A 116 -0.37 13.39 -10.06
N ASN A 117 -0.01 12.60 -11.08
CA ASN A 117 0.94 13.05 -12.12
C ASN A 117 0.46 14.34 -12.82
N THR A 118 -0.82 14.40 -13.19
CA THR A 118 -1.41 15.57 -13.84
C THR A 118 -1.42 16.78 -12.90
N TYR A 119 -1.75 16.56 -11.63
CA TYR A 119 -1.77 17.65 -10.65
C TYR A 119 -0.37 18.19 -10.40
N MET A 120 0.61 17.31 -10.13
CA MET A 120 2.00 17.69 -9.85
C MET A 120 2.64 18.47 -11.01
N SER A 121 2.32 18.10 -12.26
CA SER A 121 2.87 18.80 -13.44
C SER A 121 2.30 20.20 -13.68
N LYS A 122 1.16 20.54 -13.07
CA LYS A 122 0.45 21.81 -13.30
C LYS A 122 0.53 22.80 -12.13
N ASN A 123 0.95 22.32 -10.96
CA ASN A 123 0.95 23.12 -9.74
C ASN A 123 2.36 23.24 -9.16
N ARG A 124 2.56 24.22 -8.29
CA ARG A 124 3.85 24.41 -7.61
C ARG A 124 4.11 23.26 -6.63
N LYS A 125 5.39 23.01 -6.36
CA LYS A 125 5.87 21.96 -5.47
C LYS A 125 5.18 22.03 -4.10
N GLU A 126 5.25 23.16 -3.44
CA GLU A 126 4.73 23.39 -2.08
C GLU A 126 3.22 23.14 -2.00
N GLU A 127 2.49 23.59 -3.00
CA GLU A 127 1.05 23.38 -3.10
C GLU A 127 0.72 21.90 -3.27
N SER A 128 1.44 21.24 -4.17
CA SER A 128 1.23 19.83 -4.51
C SER A 128 1.49 18.91 -3.31
N TYR A 129 2.61 19.07 -2.62
CA TYR A 129 2.95 18.24 -1.47
C TYR A 129 2.04 18.53 -0.26
N SER A 130 1.77 19.81 0.03
CA SER A 130 0.86 20.16 1.11
C SER A 130 -0.56 19.60 0.87
N ARG A 131 -1.02 19.63 -0.37
CA ARG A 131 -2.31 19.03 -0.72
C ARG A 131 -2.30 17.53 -0.55
N TYR A 132 -1.23 16.86 -0.98
CA TYR A 132 -1.12 15.41 -0.87
C TYR A 132 -1.23 14.95 0.58
N PHE A 133 -0.44 15.53 1.50
CA PHE A 133 -0.50 15.17 2.91
C PHE A 133 -1.85 15.46 3.56
N LYS A 134 -2.56 16.53 3.15
CA LYS A 134 -3.94 16.77 3.59
C LYS A 134 -4.89 15.67 3.14
N GLU A 135 -4.70 15.15 1.93
CA GLU A 135 -5.52 14.07 1.39
C GLU A 135 -5.22 12.75 2.11
N VAL A 136 -3.95 12.42 2.32
CA VAL A 136 -3.55 11.26 3.15
C VAL A 136 -4.15 11.34 4.55
N ASN A 137 -4.20 12.54 5.15
CA ASN A 137 -4.83 12.73 6.46
C ASN A 137 -6.33 12.39 6.44
N LYS A 138 -7.05 12.64 5.36
CA LYS A 138 -8.44 12.21 5.22
C LYS A 138 -8.56 10.69 5.08
N VAL A 139 -7.67 10.04 4.30
CA VAL A 139 -7.63 8.58 4.19
C VAL A 139 -7.52 7.92 5.57
N CYS A 140 -6.72 8.50 6.48
CA CYS A 140 -6.56 7.98 7.84
C CYS A 140 -7.87 7.95 8.65
N THR A 141 -8.87 8.76 8.30
CA THR A 141 -10.15 8.82 9.02
C THR A 141 -11.10 7.69 8.64
N SER A 142 -10.95 7.06 7.49
CA SER A 142 -11.83 5.96 7.07
C SER A 142 -11.75 4.78 8.05
N PRO A 143 -12.88 4.29 8.60
CA PRO A 143 -12.89 3.18 9.52
C PRO A 143 -12.61 1.82 8.83
N TYR A 144 -12.58 1.80 7.51
CA TYR A 144 -12.54 0.57 6.73
C TYR A 144 -11.14 0.14 6.29
N ILE A 145 -10.12 0.98 6.48
CA ILE A 145 -8.73 0.63 6.14
C ILE A 145 -7.96 0.13 7.36
N ASP A 146 -6.95 -0.70 7.13
CA ASP A 146 -6.04 -1.22 8.16
C ASP A 146 -4.71 -0.48 8.17
N VAL A 147 -4.21 -0.14 6.99
CA VAL A 147 -2.89 0.45 6.77
C VAL A 147 -2.99 1.53 5.69
N VAL A 148 -2.24 2.62 5.87
CA VAL A 148 -2.06 3.65 4.84
C VAL A 148 -0.92 3.23 3.92
N ALA A 149 -1.21 3.08 2.63
CA ALA A 149 -0.27 2.71 1.59
C ALA A 149 0.69 3.86 1.28
N HIS A 150 1.92 3.52 0.88
CA HIS A 150 2.92 4.42 0.26
C HIS A 150 2.75 5.90 0.62
N LEU A 151 2.89 6.23 1.90
CA LEU A 151 2.46 7.49 2.54
C LEU A 151 2.97 8.77 1.85
N ASP A 152 4.06 8.72 1.09
CA ASP A 152 4.62 9.84 0.33
C ASP A 152 4.71 9.54 -1.19
N LEU A 153 3.70 8.84 -1.73
CA LEU A 153 3.63 8.43 -3.15
C LEU A 153 3.82 9.58 -4.14
N MET A 154 3.44 10.80 -3.77
CA MET A 154 3.58 11.96 -4.63
C MET A 154 5.02 12.16 -5.12
N LYS A 155 6.05 11.74 -4.37
CA LYS A 155 7.45 11.87 -4.80
C LYS A 155 7.75 11.06 -6.06
N ARG A 156 7.11 9.90 -6.25
CA ARG A 156 7.21 9.08 -7.47
C ARG A 156 6.80 9.89 -8.71
N TYR A 157 5.73 10.66 -8.62
CA TYR A 157 5.18 11.44 -9.71
C TYR A 157 5.85 12.82 -9.87
N ALA A 158 6.31 13.40 -8.77
CA ALA A 158 6.92 14.73 -8.77
C ALA A 158 8.42 14.72 -9.09
N PHE A 159 9.11 13.58 -8.96
CA PHE A 159 10.56 13.49 -9.02
C PHE A 159 11.16 14.16 -10.26
N ASN A 160 10.62 13.88 -11.45
CA ASN A 160 11.12 14.43 -12.71
C ASN A 160 10.81 15.92 -12.89
N THR A 161 9.82 16.46 -12.18
CA THR A 161 9.38 17.85 -12.30
C THR A 161 9.93 18.74 -11.19
N HIS A 162 9.92 18.21 -9.96
CA HIS A 162 10.23 18.97 -8.74
C HIS A 162 11.43 18.42 -7.95
N GLY A 163 11.99 17.26 -8.34
CA GLY A 163 12.99 16.56 -7.54
C GLY A 163 12.38 15.96 -6.26
N ASN A 164 13.23 15.53 -5.33
CA ASN A 164 12.81 15.13 -4.00
C ASN A 164 12.29 16.34 -3.20
N TYR A 165 11.36 16.08 -2.28
CA TYR A 165 10.98 17.08 -1.29
C TYR A 165 11.94 17.06 -0.09
N ASP A 166 12.02 18.18 0.62
CA ASP A 166 12.70 18.23 1.92
C ASP A 166 11.68 17.80 3.01
N PHE A 167 11.99 16.75 3.74
CA PHE A 167 11.19 16.26 4.85
C PHE A 167 10.89 17.37 5.87
N ASN A 168 11.88 18.23 6.17
CA ASN A 168 11.73 19.28 7.18
C ASN A 168 10.70 20.36 6.78
N GLU A 169 10.48 20.58 5.48
CA GLU A 169 9.46 21.52 5.00
C GLU A 169 8.04 21.06 5.32
N TYR A 170 7.82 19.74 5.51
CA TYR A 170 6.50 19.14 5.69
C TYR A 170 6.37 18.37 7.01
N VAL A 171 7.37 18.42 7.89
CA VAL A 171 7.45 17.61 9.10
C VAL A 171 6.22 17.73 10.01
N ASP A 172 5.68 18.92 10.16
CA ASP A 172 4.49 19.14 11.02
C ASP A 172 3.25 18.46 10.42
N MET A 173 3.05 18.53 9.10
CA MET A 173 1.95 17.85 8.41
C MET A 173 2.10 16.33 8.48
N ILE A 174 3.32 15.83 8.24
CA ILE A 174 3.65 14.41 8.32
C ILE A 174 3.41 13.90 9.74
N LYS A 175 3.85 14.65 10.76
CA LYS A 175 3.63 14.33 12.17
C LYS A 175 2.15 14.27 12.53
N GLU A 176 1.34 15.19 12.01
CA GLU A 176 -0.11 15.16 12.19
C GLU A 176 -0.72 13.88 11.60
N VAL A 177 -0.39 13.55 10.34
CA VAL A 177 -0.85 12.34 9.66
C VAL A 177 -0.47 11.08 10.45
N LEU A 178 0.82 10.94 10.81
CA LEU A 178 1.30 9.77 11.57
C LEU A 178 0.63 9.66 12.94
N THR A 179 0.42 10.78 13.63
CA THR A 179 -0.28 10.81 14.91
C THR A 179 -1.73 10.33 14.77
N ASN A 180 -2.43 10.73 13.71
CA ASN A 180 -3.80 10.31 13.43
C ASN A 180 -3.87 8.82 13.05
N ILE A 181 -2.92 8.30 12.28
CA ILE A 181 -2.78 6.87 11.98
C ILE A 181 -2.65 6.07 13.28
N ILE A 182 -1.71 6.45 14.15
CA ILE A 182 -1.45 5.76 15.42
C ILE A 182 -2.68 5.80 16.33
N LYS A 183 -3.30 6.98 16.50
CA LYS A 183 -4.51 7.14 17.33
C LYS A 183 -5.69 6.32 16.85
N SER A 184 -5.81 6.11 15.55
CA SER A 184 -6.89 5.27 14.95
C SER A 184 -6.58 3.78 14.97
N GLY A 185 -5.44 3.37 15.54
CA GLY A 185 -5.03 1.96 15.61
C GLY A 185 -4.62 1.36 14.27
N LYS A 186 -4.34 2.20 13.27
CA LYS A 186 -3.90 1.80 11.94
C LYS A 186 -2.38 1.74 11.82
N GLY A 187 -1.90 1.17 10.72
CA GLY A 187 -0.49 1.10 10.38
C GLY A 187 -0.11 1.94 9.16
N ILE A 188 1.18 1.87 8.83
CA ILE A 188 1.73 2.36 7.57
C ILE A 188 2.39 1.22 6.80
N GLU A 189 2.46 1.38 5.49
CA GLU A 189 3.21 0.49 4.62
C GLU A 189 4.63 0.99 4.41
N VAL A 190 5.60 0.09 4.26
CA VAL A 190 6.85 0.32 3.54
C VAL A 190 6.70 -0.27 2.14
N ASN A 191 6.48 0.60 1.16
CA ASN A 191 6.37 0.25 -0.24
C ASN A 191 7.74 0.34 -0.90
N THR A 192 8.14 -0.74 -1.58
CA THR A 192 9.49 -0.86 -2.17
C THR A 192 9.55 -0.56 -3.66
N SER A 193 8.42 -0.23 -4.31
CA SER A 193 8.36 -0.08 -5.77
C SER A 193 9.31 1.00 -6.30
N THR A 194 9.51 2.08 -5.56
CA THR A 194 10.40 3.17 -5.97
C THR A 194 11.88 2.87 -5.81
N LEU A 195 12.27 1.79 -5.13
CA LEU A 195 13.66 1.28 -5.17
C LEU A 195 14.06 0.83 -6.60
N ARG A 196 13.08 0.43 -7.40
CA ARG A 196 13.26 0.04 -8.82
C ARG A 196 13.13 1.21 -9.80
N SER A 197 13.13 2.45 -9.29
CA SER A 197 12.96 3.66 -10.08
C SER A 197 14.10 4.66 -9.85
N VAL A 198 14.07 5.78 -10.56
CA VAL A 198 15.03 6.89 -10.37
C VAL A 198 14.95 7.52 -8.97
N VAL A 199 13.88 7.32 -8.23
CA VAL A 199 13.73 7.81 -6.85
C VAL A 199 14.67 7.06 -5.91
N ASN A 200 14.86 5.76 -6.11
CA ASN A 200 15.75 4.88 -5.38
C ASN A 200 15.64 4.99 -3.84
N GLU A 201 14.41 5.08 -3.35
CA GLU A 201 14.06 5.17 -1.92
C GLU A 201 12.70 4.50 -1.70
N THR A 202 12.43 3.99 -0.48
CA THR A 202 11.11 3.45 -0.14
C THR A 202 10.04 4.55 0.00
N MET A 203 8.79 4.16 -0.08
CA MET A 203 7.64 5.00 0.30
C MET A 203 6.98 4.41 1.56
N PRO A 204 7.05 5.10 2.71
CA PRO A 204 7.66 6.41 2.90
C PRO A 204 9.18 6.39 3.00
N SER A 205 9.76 7.61 2.98
CA SER A 205 11.18 7.84 3.21
C SER A 205 11.64 7.37 4.60
N VAL A 206 12.93 7.10 4.75
CA VAL A 206 13.53 6.67 6.02
C VAL A 206 13.28 7.68 7.15
N ASP A 207 13.24 8.97 6.86
CA ASP A 207 12.98 10.00 7.88
C ASP A 207 11.53 9.95 8.39
N ILE A 208 10.56 9.64 7.53
CA ILE A 208 9.18 9.39 7.97
C ILE A 208 9.09 8.12 8.82
N LEU A 209 9.81 7.04 8.45
CA LEU A 209 9.84 5.80 9.23
C LEU A 209 10.43 6.01 10.64
N LYS A 210 11.50 6.80 10.75
CA LYS A 210 12.07 7.19 12.04
C LYS A 210 11.07 7.99 12.88
N LEU A 211 10.43 9.01 12.29
CA LEU A 211 9.42 9.81 12.99
C LEU A 211 8.23 8.93 13.43
N TYR A 212 7.78 7.99 12.61
CA TYR A 212 6.72 7.04 12.98
C TYR A 212 7.11 6.21 14.20
N HIS A 213 8.34 5.69 14.23
CA HIS A 213 8.88 4.95 15.37
C HIS A 213 8.98 5.82 16.63
N GLU A 214 9.49 7.05 16.50
CA GLU A 214 9.62 8.02 17.61
C GLU A 214 8.26 8.41 18.21
N LEU A 215 7.22 8.48 17.39
CA LEU A 215 5.84 8.75 17.82
C LEU A 215 5.15 7.52 18.46
N GLY A 216 5.84 6.38 18.52
CA GLY A 216 5.30 5.13 19.09
C GLY A 216 4.46 4.30 18.11
N GLY A 217 4.57 4.55 16.82
CA GLY A 217 3.96 3.73 15.78
C GLY A 217 4.60 2.33 15.73
N THR A 218 3.79 1.30 15.67
CA THR A 218 4.25 -0.10 15.70
C THR A 218 3.78 -0.93 14.52
N ILE A 219 2.56 -0.70 14.03
CA ILE A 219 1.98 -1.49 12.94
C ILE A 219 2.59 -1.03 11.61
N ILE A 220 3.41 -1.90 11.01
CA ILE A 220 4.08 -1.62 9.75
C ILE A 220 4.04 -2.86 8.86
N THR A 221 3.60 -2.71 7.62
CA THR A 221 3.64 -3.75 6.60
C THR A 221 4.74 -3.48 5.58
N VAL A 222 5.13 -4.47 4.82
CA VAL A 222 6.06 -4.33 3.69
C VAL A 222 5.39 -4.85 2.44
N GLY A 223 5.52 -4.11 1.34
CA GLY A 223 4.91 -4.45 0.06
C GLY A 223 5.80 -4.09 -1.13
N SER A 224 5.86 -4.98 -2.12
CA SER A 224 6.63 -4.73 -3.35
C SER A 224 5.90 -3.85 -4.34
N ASP A 225 4.57 -3.75 -4.25
CA ASP A 225 3.70 -3.07 -5.21
C ASP A 225 3.97 -3.60 -6.64
N ALA A 226 4.11 -4.93 -6.71
CA ALA A 226 4.44 -5.61 -7.95
C ALA A 226 3.21 -5.68 -8.86
N HIS A 227 3.37 -5.18 -10.09
CA HIS A 227 2.42 -5.28 -11.19
C HIS A 227 2.86 -6.31 -12.25
N LYS A 228 4.02 -6.96 -11.99
CA LYS A 228 4.60 -8.02 -12.80
C LYS A 228 5.18 -9.08 -11.88
N SER A 229 5.11 -10.34 -12.29
CA SER A 229 5.61 -11.46 -11.50
C SER A 229 7.10 -11.32 -11.13
N GLU A 230 7.92 -10.74 -12.00
CA GLU A 230 9.36 -10.51 -11.80
C GLU A 230 9.68 -9.55 -10.64
N ASP A 231 8.73 -8.70 -10.24
CA ASP A 231 8.89 -7.71 -9.17
C ASP A 231 8.41 -8.21 -7.79
N VAL A 232 7.81 -9.39 -7.72
CA VAL A 232 7.28 -9.96 -6.48
C VAL A 232 8.38 -10.14 -5.44
N GLY A 233 8.21 -9.55 -4.26
CA GLY A 233 9.18 -9.61 -3.16
C GLY A 233 10.40 -8.71 -3.33
N ALA A 234 10.48 -7.91 -4.42
CA ALA A 234 11.63 -7.06 -4.67
C ALA A 234 11.79 -5.98 -3.59
N GLY A 235 13.00 -5.82 -3.04
CA GLY A 235 13.34 -4.81 -2.02
C GLY A 235 12.81 -5.09 -0.61
N ILE A 236 12.06 -6.18 -0.39
CA ILE A 236 11.47 -6.49 0.93
C ILE A 236 12.55 -6.79 1.98
N ARG A 237 13.56 -7.61 1.64
CA ARG A 237 14.62 -7.96 2.59
C ARG A 237 15.44 -6.75 3.01
N GLU A 238 15.79 -5.91 2.07
CA GLU A 238 16.53 -4.67 2.29
C GLU A 238 15.73 -3.69 3.17
N SER A 239 14.43 -3.59 2.93
CA SER A 239 13.55 -2.74 3.73
C SER A 239 13.39 -3.25 5.17
N ILE A 240 13.34 -4.56 5.38
CA ILE A 240 13.34 -5.15 6.73
C ILE A 240 14.63 -4.79 7.48
N GLU A 241 15.79 -4.83 6.83
CA GLU A 241 17.07 -4.44 7.47
C GLU A 241 17.07 -2.92 7.81
N VAL A 242 16.48 -2.08 6.97
CA VAL A 242 16.29 -0.65 7.30
C VAL A 242 15.41 -0.50 8.54
N LEU A 243 14.28 -1.22 8.63
CA LEU A 243 13.39 -1.19 9.79
C LEU A 243 14.09 -1.63 11.08
N LYS A 244 14.88 -2.70 11.03
CA LYS A 244 15.72 -3.14 12.18
C LYS A 244 16.68 -2.04 12.63
N ASN A 245 17.35 -1.40 11.69
CA ASN A 245 18.31 -0.33 12.00
C ASN A 245 17.64 0.90 12.62
N ILE A 246 16.37 1.17 12.30
CA ILE A 246 15.58 2.23 12.95
C ILE A 246 15.19 1.81 14.37
N GLY A 247 15.00 0.52 14.64
CA GLY A 247 14.67 -0.02 15.96
C GLY A 247 13.35 -0.80 16.02
N PHE A 248 12.66 -0.98 14.89
CA PHE A 248 11.49 -1.85 14.82
C PHE A 248 11.87 -3.29 15.17
N LYS A 249 11.00 -3.96 15.93
CA LYS A 249 11.17 -5.36 16.32
C LYS A 249 10.29 -6.30 15.51
N ASN A 250 9.23 -5.76 14.92
CA ASN A 250 8.25 -6.51 14.18
C ASN A 250 7.84 -5.77 12.91
N ILE A 251 7.48 -6.55 11.89
CA ILE A 251 6.56 -6.17 10.83
C ILE A 251 5.24 -6.89 11.06
N TYR A 252 4.19 -6.54 10.33
CA TYR A 252 2.86 -7.12 10.55
C TYR A 252 2.32 -7.76 9.28
N ARG A 253 1.67 -8.91 9.48
CA ARG A 253 0.76 -9.53 8.53
C ARG A 253 -0.68 -9.38 9.06
N PHE A 254 -1.66 -9.66 8.24
CA PHE A 254 -3.07 -9.53 8.63
C PHE A 254 -3.85 -10.81 8.35
N GLU A 255 -4.83 -11.06 9.20
CA GLU A 255 -5.79 -12.13 9.03
C GLU A 255 -7.16 -11.66 9.55
N ASN A 256 -8.18 -11.69 8.69
CA ASN A 256 -9.51 -11.14 9.01
C ASN A 256 -9.42 -9.73 9.61
N ARG A 257 -8.63 -8.84 8.99
CA ARG A 257 -8.43 -7.43 9.39
C ARG A 257 -7.70 -7.24 10.74
N LYS A 258 -7.09 -8.28 11.27
CA LYS A 258 -6.36 -8.22 12.54
C LYS A 258 -4.86 -8.28 12.31
N PRO A 259 -4.08 -7.33 12.84
CA PRO A 259 -2.63 -7.34 12.73
C PRO A 259 -2.01 -8.45 13.59
N ILE A 260 -1.06 -9.17 13.01
CA ILE A 260 -0.29 -10.25 13.66
C ILE A 260 1.18 -9.93 13.47
N ALA A 261 1.90 -9.78 14.59
CA ALA A 261 3.32 -9.43 14.58
C ALA A 261 4.19 -10.59 14.05
N ILE A 262 5.19 -10.23 13.25
CA ILE A 262 6.28 -11.09 12.79
C ILE A 262 7.57 -10.46 13.30
N GLU A 263 8.31 -11.17 14.12
CA GLU A 263 9.62 -10.73 14.62
C GLU A 263 10.65 -10.67 13.48
N ILE A 264 11.42 -9.57 13.40
CA ILE A 264 12.40 -9.32 12.35
C ILE A 264 13.81 -9.20 12.86
#